data_5bcf2eec422ea342511a2a49625e3129
#
_entry.id   5bcf2eec422ea342511a2a49625e3129
#
_cell.length_a   1.000
_cell.length_b   1.000
_cell.length_c   1.000
_cell.angle_alpha   90.00
_cell.angle_beta   90.00
_cell.angle_gamma   90.00
#
_symmetry.space_group_name_H-M   'P 1'
#
loop_
_entity.id
_entity.type
_entity.pdbx_description
1 polymer ?
#
loop_
_entity_poly.entity_id
_entity_poly.type
_entity_poly.pdbx_seq_one_letter_code
_entity_poly.pdbx_strand_id
1 'polypeptide(L)'
;DLRNKIDTPRAEILSMLDSKSKHQRGLGLELLALRMLIDLGLEPRSFRLRTRETAYAELDLTAEGVHLTFSRWNIQCKCITSKVSLGDIAKEVGLAIYSRAHVVAVVTTSDFSKEALAYCREITHSTHLQFLLVSGEIVDEYLKKGAGILIEHAMRNAKEIMALKRSQPIRVGDESDD
;
A
#
# COMPACT_ATOMS: atom_id res chain seq x y z
N ASP A 1 -21.31 -2.20 1.22
CA ASP A 1 -20.93 -3.57 1.54
C ASP A 1 -19.66 -3.93 0.77
N LEU A 2 -18.63 -4.42 1.46
CA LEU A 2 -17.33 -4.79 0.88
C LEU A 2 -17.49 -5.88 -0.20
N ARG A 3 -18.40 -6.85 0.02
CA ARG A 3 -18.65 -7.93 -0.93
C ARG A 3 -19.09 -7.40 -2.31
N ASN A 4 -19.99 -6.44 -2.33
CA ASN A 4 -20.44 -5.83 -3.58
C ASN A 4 -19.28 -5.11 -4.31
N LYS A 5 -18.31 -4.59 -3.55
CA LYS A 5 -17.11 -3.95 -4.13
C LYS A 5 -16.14 -4.97 -4.72
N ILE A 6 -15.99 -6.12 -4.07
CA ILE A 6 -15.18 -7.25 -4.57
C ILE A 6 -15.76 -7.77 -5.88
N ASP A 7 -17.07 -7.85 -5.97
CA ASP A 7 -17.79 -8.38 -7.15
C ASP A 7 -17.91 -7.37 -8.32
N THR A 8 -17.38 -6.12 -8.16
CA THR A 8 -17.46 -5.12 -9.24
C THR A 8 -16.77 -5.62 -10.51
N PRO A 9 -17.46 -5.64 -11.68
CA PRO A 9 -16.87 -6.12 -12.92
C PRO A 9 -15.67 -5.29 -13.36
N ARG A 10 -14.66 -5.96 -13.94
CA ARG A 10 -13.45 -5.28 -14.44
C ARG A 10 -13.79 -4.18 -15.47
N ALA A 11 -14.75 -4.41 -16.36
CA ALA A 11 -15.16 -3.42 -17.35
C ALA A 11 -15.71 -2.14 -16.71
N GLU A 12 -16.42 -2.26 -15.59
CA GLU A 12 -16.93 -1.12 -14.82
C GLU A 12 -15.77 -0.34 -14.17
N ILE A 13 -14.80 -1.04 -13.58
CA ILE A 13 -13.59 -0.41 -13.02
C ILE A 13 -12.83 0.39 -14.09
N LEU A 14 -12.62 -0.19 -15.28
CA LEU A 14 -11.96 0.48 -16.38
C LEU A 14 -12.74 1.73 -16.85
N SER A 15 -14.07 1.63 -16.97
CA SER A 15 -14.93 2.76 -17.31
C SER A 15 -14.83 3.91 -16.27
N MET A 16 -14.71 3.55 -14.98
CA MET A 16 -14.51 4.56 -13.93
C MET A 16 -13.14 5.24 -14.04
N LEU A 17 -12.08 4.48 -14.33
CA LEU A 17 -10.72 5.03 -14.50
C LEU A 17 -10.63 6.00 -15.68
N ASP A 18 -11.37 5.74 -16.76
CA ASP A 18 -11.42 6.59 -17.96
C ASP A 18 -12.41 7.77 -17.82
N SER A 19 -13.13 7.88 -16.72
CA SER A 19 -14.14 8.91 -16.51
C SER A 19 -13.52 10.31 -16.44
N LYS A 20 -14.23 11.33 -16.93
CA LYS A 20 -13.89 12.74 -16.75
C LYS A 20 -14.03 13.19 -15.29
N SER A 21 -14.85 12.51 -14.50
CA SER A 21 -15.07 12.82 -13.09
C SER A 21 -13.89 12.36 -12.23
N LYS A 22 -13.26 13.31 -11.52
CA LYS A 22 -12.19 12.99 -10.56
C LYS A 22 -12.64 11.99 -9.49
N HIS A 23 -13.89 12.11 -9.03
CA HIS A 23 -14.47 11.21 -8.04
C HIS A 23 -14.59 9.79 -8.58
N GLN A 24 -15.09 9.63 -9.82
CA GLN A 24 -15.22 8.31 -10.46
C GLN A 24 -13.85 7.67 -10.68
N ARG A 25 -12.85 8.43 -11.16
CA ARG A 25 -11.48 7.92 -11.30
C ARG A 25 -10.88 7.45 -9.97
N GLY A 26 -11.11 8.24 -8.91
CA GLY A 26 -10.66 7.86 -7.56
C GLY A 26 -11.28 6.55 -7.10
N LEU A 27 -12.61 6.41 -7.24
CA LEU A 27 -13.32 5.17 -6.92
C LEU A 27 -12.84 4.00 -7.78
N GLY A 28 -12.61 4.21 -9.08
CA GLY A 28 -12.05 3.20 -9.99
C GLY A 28 -10.68 2.70 -9.52
N LEU A 29 -9.79 3.61 -9.07
CA LEU A 29 -8.48 3.24 -8.54
C LEU A 29 -8.58 2.45 -7.23
N GLU A 30 -9.48 2.82 -6.33
CA GLU A 30 -9.71 2.08 -5.09
C GLU A 30 -10.25 0.66 -5.35
N LEU A 31 -11.18 0.51 -6.30
CA LEU A 31 -11.69 -0.80 -6.70
C LEU A 31 -10.62 -1.65 -7.40
N LEU A 32 -9.75 -1.02 -8.20
CA LEU A 32 -8.61 -1.68 -8.81
C LEU A 32 -7.61 -2.16 -7.74
N ALA A 33 -7.29 -1.30 -6.76
CA ALA A 33 -6.43 -1.66 -5.65
C ALA A 33 -7.02 -2.83 -4.83
N LEU A 34 -8.34 -2.85 -4.62
CA LEU A 34 -9.03 -3.97 -3.98
C LEU A 34 -8.79 -5.30 -4.73
N ARG A 35 -8.86 -5.28 -6.07
CA ARG A 35 -8.51 -6.44 -6.90
C ARG A 35 -7.05 -6.85 -6.75
N MET A 36 -6.14 -5.87 -6.77
CA MET A 36 -4.71 -6.11 -6.59
C MET A 36 -4.42 -6.80 -5.26
N LEU A 37 -5.09 -6.43 -4.17
CA LEU A 37 -4.94 -7.09 -2.87
C LEU A 37 -5.36 -8.57 -2.91
N ILE A 38 -6.48 -8.86 -3.56
CA ILE A 38 -6.97 -10.24 -3.73
C ILE A 38 -5.99 -11.05 -4.56
N ASP A 39 -5.46 -10.47 -5.64
CA ASP A 39 -4.45 -11.13 -6.50
C ASP A 39 -3.12 -11.40 -5.77
N LEU A 40 -2.79 -10.59 -4.76
CA LEU A 40 -1.67 -10.83 -3.85
C LEU A 40 -1.98 -11.87 -2.76
N GLY A 41 -3.19 -12.44 -2.74
CA GLY A 41 -3.63 -13.40 -1.74
C GLY A 41 -3.98 -12.78 -0.39
N LEU A 42 -4.24 -11.48 -0.33
CA LEU A 42 -4.67 -10.80 0.88
C LEU A 42 -6.19 -10.86 1.04
N GLU A 43 -6.65 -10.85 2.29
CA GLU A 43 -8.05 -10.79 2.64
C GLU A 43 -8.47 -9.34 2.91
N PRO A 44 -9.26 -8.69 2.02
CA PRO A 44 -9.79 -7.36 2.29
C PRO A 44 -10.69 -7.34 3.53
N ARG A 45 -10.54 -6.32 4.39
CA ARG A 45 -11.31 -6.16 5.63
C ARG A 45 -12.23 -4.95 5.59
N SER A 46 -11.81 -3.86 4.96
CA SER A 46 -12.65 -2.66 4.85
C SER A 46 -12.42 -1.90 3.54
N PHE A 47 -13.43 -1.11 3.19
CA PHE A 47 -13.40 -0.17 2.09
C PHE A 47 -13.88 1.18 2.62
N ARG A 48 -13.06 2.24 2.49
CA ARG A 48 -13.31 3.60 3.02
C ARG A 48 -13.63 3.61 4.51
N LEU A 49 -12.68 3.12 5.30
CA LEU A 49 -12.84 3.05 6.75
C LEU A 49 -12.59 4.39 7.43
N ARG A 50 -13.56 4.83 8.26
CA ARG A 50 -13.41 5.95 9.20
C ARG A 50 -13.89 5.50 10.57
N THR A 51 -12.98 5.26 11.49
CA THR A 51 -13.31 4.83 12.85
C THR A 51 -12.45 5.55 13.89
N ARG A 52 -12.73 5.29 15.18
CA ARG A 52 -11.84 5.72 16.25
C ARG A 52 -10.43 5.15 16.10
N GLU A 53 -10.31 3.93 15.56
CA GLU A 53 -9.04 3.24 15.31
C GLU A 53 -8.21 3.88 14.19
N THR A 54 -8.79 4.76 13.40
CA THR A 54 -8.09 5.56 12.38
C THR A 54 -7.99 7.04 12.77
N ALA A 55 -8.28 7.37 14.05
CA ALA A 55 -8.42 8.76 14.52
C ALA A 55 -9.36 9.59 13.61
N TYR A 56 -10.42 8.95 13.09
CA TYR A 56 -11.37 9.49 12.10
C TYR A 56 -10.75 9.93 10.77
N ALA A 57 -9.48 9.62 10.52
CA ALA A 57 -8.91 9.76 9.19
C ALA A 57 -9.45 8.66 8.27
N GLU A 58 -9.57 8.98 6.97
CA GLU A 58 -10.03 8.03 5.97
C GLU A 58 -8.87 7.12 5.55
N LEU A 59 -9.07 5.82 5.70
CA LEU A 59 -8.27 4.79 5.05
C LEU A 59 -9.08 4.25 3.87
N ASP A 60 -8.50 4.24 2.68
CA ASP A 60 -9.20 3.79 1.50
C ASP A 60 -9.52 2.30 1.58
N LEU A 61 -8.55 1.48 1.99
CA LEU A 61 -8.70 0.04 2.14
C LEU A 61 -7.88 -0.48 3.32
N THR A 62 -8.35 -1.57 3.93
CA THR A 62 -7.54 -2.40 4.83
C THR A 62 -7.62 -3.85 4.39
N ALA A 63 -6.53 -4.59 4.59
CA ALA A 63 -6.47 -6.02 4.31
C ALA A 63 -5.61 -6.75 5.34
N GLU A 64 -5.75 -8.07 5.38
CA GLU A 64 -4.93 -8.94 6.22
C GLU A 64 -4.30 -10.05 5.36
N GLY A 65 -3.04 -10.32 5.63
CA GLY A 65 -2.34 -11.50 5.11
C GLY A 65 -2.26 -12.55 6.20
N VAL A 66 -2.69 -13.77 5.87
CA VAL A 66 -2.74 -14.90 6.82
C VAL A 66 -1.91 -16.09 6.37
N HIS A 67 -1.21 -15.96 5.23
CA HIS A 67 -0.31 -17.00 4.73
C HIS A 67 0.99 -16.98 5.53
N LEU A 68 1.28 -18.00 6.28
CA LEU A 68 2.47 -18.20 7.12
C LEU A 68 2.54 -17.29 8.35
N THR A 69 2.29 -15.99 8.21
CA THR A 69 2.31 -15.03 9.32
C THR A 69 1.17 -14.04 9.16
N PHE A 70 0.65 -13.54 10.28
CA PHE A 70 -0.33 -12.46 10.27
C PHE A 70 0.33 -11.15 9.86
N SER A 71 -0.27 -10.45 8.92
CA SER A 71 0.09 -9.09 8.56
C SER A 71 -1.15 -8.23 8.35
N ARG A 72 -1.13 -7.01 8.88
CA ARG A 72 -2.17 -5.99 8.66
C ARG A 72 -1.66 -4.95 7.69
N TRP A 73 -2.47 -4.63 6.70
CA TRP A 73 -2.15 -3.73 5.60
C TRP A 73 -3.09 -2.53 5.62
N ASN A 74 -2.52 -1.34 5.54
CA ASN A 74 -3.24 -0.11 5.23
C ASN A 74 -2.94 0.27 3.79
N ILE A 75 -3.97 0.57 3.02
CA ILE A 75 -3.83 0.88 1.60
C ILE A 75 -4.41 2.26 1.32
N GLN A 76 -3.62 3.11 0.70
CA GLN A 76 -4.01 4.44 0.23
C GLN A 76 -3.96 4.50 -1.28
N CYS A 77 -4.98 5.07 -1.90
CA CYS A 77 -5.09 5.27 -3.33
C CYS A 77 -4.98 6.77 -3.68
N LYS A 78 -4.08 7.12 -4.60
CA LYS A 78 -3.83 8.49 -5.03
C LYS A 78 -4.07 8.64 -6.53
N CYS A 79 -5.31 8.98 -6.91
CA CYS A 79 -5.65 9.30 -8.30
C CYS A 79 -5.30 10.78 -8.59
N ILE A 80 -4.03 11.04 -8.86
CA ILE A 80 -3.44 12.38 -9.04
C ILE A 80 -2.50 12.41 -10.25
N THR A 81 -2.24 13.59 -10.78
CA THR A 81 -1.29 13.81 -11.88
C THR A 81 0.09 14.25 -11.40
N SER A 82 0.17 14.86 -10.21
CA SER A 82 1.43 15.18 -9.56
C SER A 82 2.03 13.94 -8.89
N LYS A 83 3.33 13.96 -8.60
CA LYS A 83 3.97 12.90 -7.83
C LYS A 83 3.46 12.88 -6.39
N VAL A 84 3.33 11.68 -5.83
CA VAL A 84 3.06 11.48 -4.40
C VAL A 84 4.23 12.08 -3.60
N SER A 85 3.91 12.97 -2.67
CA SER A 85 4.89 13.72 -1.89
C SER A 85 5.31 12.97 -0.61
N LEU A 86 6.41 13.42 0.00
CA LEU A 86 6.82 12.99 1.34
C LEU A 86 5.70 13.22 2.37
N GLY A 87 5.01 14.37 2.30
CA GLY A 87 3.90 14.69 3.21
C GLY A 87 2.72 13.71 3.11
N ASP A 88 2.42 13.22 1.88
CA ASP A 88 1.42 12.19 1.69
C ASP A 88 1.83 10.88 2.40
N ILE A 89 3.08 10.45 2.24
CA ILE A 89 3.59 9.23 2.89
C ILE A 89 3.65 9.41 4.41
N ALA A 90 4.10 10.54 4.92
CA ALA A 90 4.21 10.78 6.36
C ALA A 90 2.85 10.68 7.07
N LYS A 91 1.78 11.14 6.41
CA LYS A 91 0.42 10.96 6.91
C LYS A 91 0.07 9.47 7.04
N GLU A 92 0.38 8.66 6.02
CA GLU A 92 0.07 7.22 6.03
C GLU A 92 0.90 6.46 7.07
N VAL A 93 2.16 6.87 7.32
CA VAL A 93 2.99 6.35 8.42
C VAL A 93 2.32 6.60 9.77
N GLY A 94 1.85 7.81 10.02
CA GLY A 94 1.11 8.14 11.24
C GLY A 94 -0.13 7.25 11.45
N LEU A 95 -0.92 7.05 10.39
CA LEU A 95 -2.09 6.17 10.41
C LEU A 95 -1.70 4.71 10.64
N ALA A 96 -0.62 4.25 10.01
CA ALA A 96 -0.14 2.87 10.15
C ALA A 96 0.30 2.55 11.58
N ILE A 97 1.00 3.47 12.24
CA ILE A 97 1.39 3.35 13.64
C ILE A 97 0.14 3.27 14.53
N TYR A 98 -0.82 4.15 14.31
CA TYR A 98 -2.05 4.20 15.09
C TYR A 98 -2.92 2.93 14.92
N SER A 99 -3.08 2.44 13.68
CA SER A 99 -3.85 1.23 13.36
C SER A 99 -3.06 -0.07 13.59
N ARG A 100 -1.80 0.02 14.02
CA ARG A 100 -0.88 -1.12 14.20
C ARG A 100 -0.71 -1.93 12.91
N ALA A 101 -0.62 -1.25 11.78
CA ALA A 101 -0.36 -1.90 10.51
C ALA A 101 1.11 -2.36 10.42
N HIS A 102 1.36 -3.41 9.65
CA HIS A 102 2.69 -3.92 9.35
C HIS A 102 3.18 -3.41 7.99
N VAL A 103 2.23 -3.20 7.08
CA VAL A 103 2.51 -2.77 5.71
C VAL A 103 1.64 -1.58 5.34
N VAL A 104 2.25 -0.59 4.70
CA VAL A 104 1.58 0.53 4.04
C VAL A 104 1.73 0.32 2.53
N ALA A 105 0.61 0.12 1.83
CA ALA A 105 0.59 0.09 0.39
C ALA A 105 0.06 1.42 -0.14
N VAL A 106 0.76 2.02 -1.11
CA VAL A 106 0.28 3.23 -1.78
C VAL A 106 0.18 2.95 -3.27
N VAL A 107 -1.03 3.06 -3.80
CA VAL A 107 -1.34 2.87 -5.22
C VAL A 107 -1.63 4.24 -5.85
N THR A 108 -0.91 4.59 -6.90
CA THR A 108 -1.10 5.89 -7.56
C THR A 108 -1.22 5.76 -9.07
N THR A 109 -1.94 6.67 -9.70
CA THR A 109 -1.97 6.85 -11.16
C THR A 109 -0.77 7.66 -11.69
N SER A 110 0.08 8.18 -10.79
CA SER A 110 1.27 8.96 -11.10
C SER A 110 2.53 8.21 -10.64
N ASP A 111 3.47 8.92 -10.09
CA ASP A 111 4.76 8.40 -9.59
C ASP A 111 5.00 8.94 -8.17
N PHE A 112 6.12 8.55 -7.57
CA PHE A 112 6.56 9.00 -6.25
C PHE A 112 7.69 10.03 -6.40
N SER A 113 7.73 11.04 -5.52
CA SER A 113 8.85 11.95 -5.47
C SER A 113 10.10 11.25 -4.89
N LYS A 114 11.29 11.76 -5.22
CA LYS A 114 12.55 11.21 -4.68
C LYS A 114 12.57 11.27 -3.14
N GLU A 115 12.04 12.32 -2.59
CA GLU A 115 11.94 12.55 -1.14
C GLU A 115 10.99 11.54 -0.50
N ALA A 116 9.86 11.23 -1.15
CA ALA A 116 8.92 10.21 -0.69
C ALA A 116 9.58 8.81 -0.68
N LEU A 117 10.30 8.46 -1.74
CA LEU A 117 11.02 7.18 -1.83
C LEU A 117 12.11 7.08 -0.76
N ALA A 118 12.91 8.14 -0.56
CA ALA A 118 13.96 8.19 0.47
C ALA A 118 13.33 8.04 1.87
N TYR A 119 12.22 8.72 2.13
CA TYR A 119 11.52 8.63 3.40
C TYR A 119 10.97 7.22 3.68
N CYS A 120 10.35 6.56 2.68
CA CYS A 120 9.92 5.17 2.81
C CYS A 120 11.07 4.23 3.16
N ARG A 121 12.24 4.41 2.54
CA ARG A 121 13.43 3.61 2.83
C ARG A 121 13.91 3.82 4.26
N GLU A 122 13.97 5.07 4.73
CA GLU A 122 14.37 5.41 6.10
C GLU A 122 13.42 4.82 7.14
N ILE A 123 12.10 4.97 6.96
CA ILE A 123 11.09 4.38 7.84
C ILE A 123 11.18 2.85 7.84
N THR A 124 11.35 2.23 6.66
CA THR A 124 11.54 0.77 6.57
C THR A 124 12.80 0.32 7.31
N HIS A 125 13.89 1.10 7.22
CA HIS A 125 15.15 0.79 7.90
C HIS A 125 15.02 0.94 9.42
N SER A 126 14.38 2.00 9.91
CA SER A 126 14.35 2.38 11.32
C SER A 126 13.17 1.81 12.12
N THR A 127 12.17 1.23 11.47
CA THR A 127 10.93 0.74 12.12
C THR A 127 10.54 -0.66 11.66
N HIS A 128 9.43 -1.19 12.23
CA HIS A 128 8.83 -2.44 11.76
C HIS A 128 8.02 -2.28 10.47
N LEU A 129 7.68 -1.05 10.07
CA LEU A 129 6.84 -0.80 8.91
C LEU A 129 7.54 -1.21 7.60
N GLN A 130 6.73 -1.66 6.67
CA GLN A 130 7.13 -2.00 5.31
C GLN A 130 6.26 -1.23 4.32
N PHE A 131 6.77 -0.95 3.14
CA PHE A 131 6.02 -0.25 2.10
C PHE A 131 5.92 -1.10 0.84
N LEU A 132 4.73 -1.09 0.21
CA LEU A 132 4.52 -1.54 -1.16
C LEU A 132 4.05 -0.32 -1.97
N LEU A 133 4.92 0.21 -2.81
CA LEU A 133 4.65 1.39 -3.63
C LEU A 133 4.32 0.96 -5.05
N VAL A 134 3.09 1.22 -5.49
CA VAL A 134 2.58 0.85 -6.82
C VAL A 134 2.38 2.13 -7.62
N SER A 135 3.31 2.43 -8.53
CA SER A 135 3.26 3.59 -9.41
C SER A 135 2.25 3.40 -10.55
N GLY A 136 1.93 4.48 -11.26
CA GLY A 136 1.08 4.45 -12.45
C GLY A 136 1.61 3.50 -13.53
N GLU A 137 2.93 3.38 -13.69
CA GLU A 137 3.54 2.42 -14.60
C GLU A 137 3.18 0.96 -14.23
N ILE A 138 3.29 0.61 -12.95
CA ILE A 138 2.91 -0.73 -12.46
C ILE A 138 1.40 -0.96 -12.59
N VAL A 139 0.57 0.07 -12.35
CA VAL A 139 -0.88 0.03 -12.57
C VAL A 139 -1.19 -0.28 -14.04
N ASP A 140 -0.56 0.43 -14.98
CA ASP A 140 -0.76 0.24 -16.40
C ASP A 140 -0.30 -1.15 -16.87
N GLU A 141 0.83 -1.62 -16.37
CA GLU A 141 1.32 -2.97 -16.66
C GLU A 141 0.40 -4.06 -16.10
N TYR A 142 -0.09 -3.88 -14.87
CA TYR A 142 -1.08 -4.79 -14.28
C TYR A 142 -2.36 -4.85 -15.11
N LEU A 143 -2.86 -3.70 -15.58
CA LEU A 143 -4.04 -3.66 -16.44
C LEU A 143 -3.84 -4.37 -17.78
N LYS A 144 -2.61 -4.35 -18.32
CA LYS A 144 -2.28 -5.00 -19.60
C LYS A 144 -1.94 -6.49 -19.47
N LYS A 145 -1.19 -6.85 -18.43
CA LYS A 145 -0.55 -8.17 -18.29
C LYS A 145 -1.11 -9.02 -17.14
N GLY A 146 -1.90 -8.43 -16.25
CA GLY A 146 -2.55 -9.12 -15.13
C GLY A 146 -1.68 -9.29 -13.89
N ALA A 147 -2.11 -10.17 -12.98
CA ALA A 147 -1.58 -10.31 -11.62
C ALA A 147 -0.07 -10.63 -11.53
N GLY A 148 0.49 -11.33 -12.53
CA GLY A 148 1.91 -11.72 -12.52
C GLY A 148 2.86 -10.54 -12.32
N ILE A 149 2.60 -9.39 -12.96
CA ILE A 149 3.41 -8.18 -12.84
C ILE A 149 3.40 -7.65 -11.40
N LEU A 150 2.24 -7.62 -10.79
CA LEU A 150 2.10 -7.14 -9.41
C LEU A 150 2.81 -8.09 -8.42
N ILE A 151 2.69 -9.39 -8.62
CA ILE A 151 3.37 -10.40 -7.80
C ILE A 151 4.88 -10.26 -7.92
N GLU A 152 5.42 -10.13 -9.14
CA GLU A 152 6.85 -9.90 -9.37
C GLU A 152 7.34 -8.60 -8.72
N HIS A 153 6.56 -7.52 -8.84
CA HIS A 153 6.85 -6.25 -8.19
C HIS A 153 6.90 -6.39 -6.68
N ALA A 154 5.88 -7.02 -6.07
CA ALA A 154 5.82 -7.25 -4.63
C ALA A 154 6.97 -8.15 -4.14
N MET A 155 7.33 -9.18 -4.88
CA MET A 155 8.47 -10.06 -4.55
C MET A 155 9.81 -9.33 -4.61
N ARG A 156 10.02 -8.48 -5.62
CA ARG A 156 11.22 -7.64 -5.75
C ARG A 156 11.31 -6.67 -4.57
N ASN A 157 10.23 -5.97 -4.28
CA ASN A 157 10.13 -5.07 -3.13
C ASN A 157 10.43 -5.78 -1.80
N ALA A 158 9.91 -6.98 -1.58
CA ALA A 158 10.18 -7.78 -0.40
C ALA A 158 11.68 -8.13 -0.26
N LYS A 159 12.36 -8.48 -1.37
CA LYS A 159 13.81 -8.72 -1.37
C LYS A 159 14.61 -7.48 -1.02
N GLU A 160 14.23 -6.31 -1.52
CA GLU A 160 14.86 -5.03 -1.18
C GLU A 160 14.68 -4.68 0.30
N ILE A 161 13.47 -4.87 0.85
CA ILE A 161 13.19 -4.69 2.27
C ILE A 161 14.05 -5.63 3.12
N MET A 162 14.16 -6.90 2.74
CA MET A 162 14.99 -7.88 3.44
C MET A 162 16.47 -7.46 3.45
N ALA A 163 16.99 -7.01 2.30
CA ALA A 163 18.37 -6.53 2.21
C ALA A 163 18.61 -5.30 3.11
N LEU A 164 17.67 -4.37 3.11
CA LEU A 164 17.72 -3.17 3.93
C LEU A 164 17.72 -3.49 5.42
N LYS A 165 16.86 -4.41 5.86
CA LYS A 165 16.79 -4.81 7.28
C LYS A 165 17.99 -5.65 7.76
N ARG A 166 18.61 -6.44 6.89
CA ARG A 166 19.82 -7.20 7.20
C ARG A 166 21.06 -6.32 7.39
N SER A 167 21.07 -5.12 6.84
CA SER A 167 22.18 -4.18 7.02
C SER A 167 22.21 -3.53 8.41
N GLN A 168 21.21 -3.74 9.24
CA GLN A 168 21.21 -3.28 10.63
C GLN A 168 22.12 -4.20 11.47
N PRO A 169 23.13 -3.67 12.17
CA PRO A 169 23.86 -4.47 13.14
C PRO A 169 22.90 -4.91 14.26
N ILE A 170 22.89 -6.20 14.56
CA ILE A 170 22.26 -6.69 15.78
C ILE A 170 23.01 -6.03 16.93
N ARG A 171 22.38 -5.10 17.66
CA ARG A 171 22.95 -4.59 18.91
C ARG A 171 22.88 -5.74 19.91
N VAL A 172 23.97 -6.47 20.02
CA VAL A 172 24.22 -7.31 21.17
C VAL A 172 24.39 -6.31 22.32
N GLY A 173 23.52 -6.38 23.32
CA GLY A 173 23.63 -5.52 24.49
C GLY A 173 25.05 -5.66 25.04
N ASP A 174 25.76 -4.53 25.23
CA ASP A 174 26.93 -4.51 26.05
C ASP A 174 26.46 -4.99 27.44
N GLU A 175 26.74 -6.23 27.77
CA GLU A 175 26.80 -6.65 29.15
C GLU A 175 27.93 -5.84 29.76
N SER A 176 27.60 -4.68 30.36
CA SER A 176 28.48 -4.00 31.24
C SER A 176 28.65 -4.90 32.47
N ASP A 177 29.75 -5.64 32.49
CA ASP A 177 30.29 -6.23 33.71
C ASP A 177 30.51 -5.09 34.74
N ASP A 178 29.69 -5.09 35.79
CA ASP A 178 29.99 -4.50 37.11
C ASP A 178 30.09 -5.61 38.14
#